data_9e4cdd6ff3b2b0df0caa5b581d221d78
#
_entry.id   9e4cdd6ff3b2b0df0caa5b581d221d78
#
_cell.length_a   1.000
_cell.length_b   1.000
_cell.length_c   1.000
_cell.angle_alpha   90.00
_cell.angle_beta   90.00
_cell.angle_gamma   90.00
#
_symmetry.space_group_name_H-M   'P 1'
#
loop_
_entity.id
_entity.type
_entity.pdbx_description
1 polymer ?
#
loop_
_entity_poly.entity_id
_entity_poly.type
_entity_poly.pdbx_seq_one_letter_code
_entity_poly.pdbx_strand_id
1 'polypeptide(L)'
;MPQNRIFCRYALIGDDLELKQNVTLEINNEGIIIDIEYDNIGEEIDTSNEKEPFIMIPGFINSHIHIGDSFAKEIGFNQNLRDVVVPPNGIKHKILQEAPKEIKVEGIKKAIREMVSTGITCFVDFRERGIEGINLLNDTLKGFLINNLIFGRFNNPEEIGSIFIKADGIGLPSYHNISPKIKKILSFNREKFQKKIACHCAELERNEDLINEMINDGIVDIVIHGTHFNKEDLENLIKKNLSLVLCPRSNGYFGTGFPPILNILKLKIPISLGTDNIMANNPDLFEEMRYFYRIARVLCKNNANVKISAKDILKMVTINAARNFKIEKNLGSISIGKMANFFLINLNDPNFYSINIDINKIYPLIVQRTKSENVKKTYIKGECVFER
;
A
#
# COMPACT_ATOMS: atom_id res chain seq x y z
N MET A 1 -14.36 15.06 -26.21
CA MET A 1 -14.86 13.78 -26.77
C MET A 1 -14.23 12.69 -25.97
N PRO A 2 -14.91 11.59 -25.63
CA PRO A 2 -14.25 10.46 -24.99
C PRO A 2 -13.21 9.92 -25.95
N GLN A 3 -11.97 9.83 -25.52
CA GLN A 3 -10.89 9.48 -26.43
C GLN A 3 -10.40 8.05 -26.24
N ASN A 4 -10.80 7.39 -25.15
CA ASN A 4 -10.46 6.00 -24.92
C ASN A 4 -11.64 5.27 -24.27
N ARG A 5 -12.10 4.18 -24.89
CA ARG A 5 -13.11 3.27 -24.33
C ARG A 5 -12.43 1.94 -24.06
N ILE A 6 -12.54 1.45 -22.83
CA ILE A 6 -11.98 0.17 -22.42
C ILE A 6 -13.10 -0.74 -21.97
N PHE A 7 -13.26 -1.85 -22.69
CA PHE A 7 -14.23 -2.91 -22.34
C PHE A 7 -13.55 -4.01 -21.54
N CYS A 8 -14.28 -4.55 -20.56
CA CYS A 8 -13.90 -5.75 -19.82
C CYS A 8 -15.15 -6.56 -19.47
N ARG A 9 -15.03 -7.90 -19.54
CA ARG A 9 -16.17 -8.77 -19.24
C ARG A 9 -16.66 -8.62 -17.81
N TYR A 10 -15.75 -8.52 -16.85
CA TYR A 10 -16.06 -8.34 -15.43
C TYR A 10 -15.24 -7.19 -14.86
N ALA A 11 -15.78 -6.50 -13.86
CA ALA A 11 -15.03 -5.48 -13.11
C ALA A 11 -15.53 -5.35 -11.66
N LEU A 12 -14.61 -4.95 -10.75
CA LEU A 12 -14.93 -4.54 -9.41
C LEU A 12 -15.12 -3.03 -9.37
N ILE A 13 -16.38 -2.57 -9.26
CA ILE A 13 -16.77 -1.16 -9.41
C ILE A 13 -17.09 -0.52 -8.06
N GLY A 14 -16.76 0.75 -7.94
CA GLY A 14 -17.08 1.57 -6.77
C GLY A 14 -16.22 1.28 -5.54
N ASP A 15 -16.43 2.04 -4.49
CA ASP A 15 -15.72 1.90 -3.21
C ASP A 15 -16.04 0.57 -2.51
N ASP A 16 -17.21 -0.01 -2.82
CA ASP A 16 -17.62 -1.31 -2.28
C ASP A 16 -17.12 -2.49 -3.11
N LEU A 17 -16.36 -2.25 -4.18
CA LEU A 17 -15.82 -3.29 -5.05
C LEU A 17 -16.93 -4.24 -5.54
N GLU A 18 -18.04 -3.69 -6.01
CA GLU A 18 -19.15 -4.50 -6.52
C GLU A 18 -18.78 -5.15 -7.84
N LEU A 19 -19.01 -6.46 -7.94
CA LEU A 19 -18.77 -7.17 -9.19
C LEU A 19 -19.88 -6.84 -10.20
N LYS A 20 -19.47 -6.35 -11.38
CA LYS A 20 -20.33 -6.02 -12.53
C LYS A 20 -19.83 -6.77 -13.77
N GLN A 21 -20.70 -6.92 -14.78
CA GLN A 21 -20.35 -7.53 -16.05
C GLN A 21 -20.58 -6.59 -17.23
N ASN A 22 -19.96 -6.89 -18.38
CA ASN A 22 -20.02 -6.10 -19.60
C ASN A 22 -19.68 -4.63 -19.36
N VAL A 23 -18.57 -4.40 -18.63
CA VAL A 23 -18.18 -3.07 -18.17
C VAL A 23 -17.44 -2.33 -19.27
N THR A 24 -17.89 -1.14 -19.62
CA THR A 24 -17.19 -0.20 -20.50
C THR A 24 -16.85 1.06 -19.73
N LEU A 25 -15.58 1.42 -19.69
CA LEU A 25 -15.11 2.69 -19.16
C LEU A 25 -14.91 3.70 -20.29
N GLU A 26 -15.43 4.91 -20.13
CA GLU A 26 -15.03 6.05 -20.95
C GLU A 26 -14.03 6.92 -20.18
N ILE A 27 -12.90 7.22 -20.81
CA ILE A 27 -11.77 7.91 -20.18
C ILE A 27 -11.43 9.14 -21.01
N ASN A 28 -11.27 10.28 -20.35
CA ASN A 28 -10.87 11.53 -20.98
C ASN A 28 -9.34 11.60 -21.18
N ASN A 29 -8.86 12.67 -21.84
CA ASN A 29 -7.44 12.90 -22.14
C ASN A 29 -6.54 13.03 -20.90
N GLU A 30 -7.13 13.34 -19.74
CA GLU A 30 -6.41 13.47 -18.47
C GLU A 30 -6.32 12.13 -17.75
N GLY A 31 -6.89 11.06 -18.32
CA GLY A 31 -6.94 9.73 -17.72
C GLY A 31 -7.98 9.59 -16.62
N ILE A 32 -9.02 10.45 -16.63
CA ILE A 32 -10.13 10.42 -15.67
C ILE A 32 -11.30 9.63 -16.28
N ILE A 33 -11.91 8.77 -15.49
CA ILE A 33 -13.13 8.03 -15.86
C ILE A 33 -14.29 9.03 -15.87
N ILE A 34 -14.92 9.21 -17.03
CA ILE A 34 -16.03 10.16 -17.21
C ILE A 34 -17.38 9.46 -17.30
N ASP A 35 -17.38 8.18 -17.67
CA ASP A 35 -18.60 7.34 -17.67
C ASP A 35 -18.26 5.86 -17.46
N ILE A 36 -19.23 5.11 -16.94
CA ILE A 36 -19.15 3.66 -16.69
C ILE A 36 -20.50 3.03 -17.07
N GLU A 37 -20.50 2.28 -18.17
CA GLU A 37 -21.62 1.44 -18.56
C GLU A 37 -21.39 0.02 -18.06
N TYR A 38 -22.40 -0.65 -17.51
CA TYR A 38 -22.32 -2.04 -17.07
C TYR A 38 -23.68 -2.72 -16.91
N ASP A 39 -23.69 -4.04 -16.93
CA ASP A 39 -24.82 -4.88 -16.54
C ASP A 39 -24.64 -5.40 -15.12
N ASN A 40 -25.77 -5.65 -14.43
CA ASN A 40 -25.74 -6.41 -13.19
C ASN A 40 -25.45 -7.87 -13.48
N ILE A 41 -24.61 -8.49 -12.63
CA ILE A 41 -24.25 -9.88 -12.81
C ILE A 41 -25.40 -10.80 -12.39
N GLY A 42 -25.54 -11.95 -13.09
CA GLY A 42 -26.41 -13.06 -12.68
C GLY A 42 -25.82 -13.83 -11.49
N GLU A 43 -26.38 -15.00 -11.19
CA GLU A 43 -25.95 -15.82 -10.04
C GLU A 43 -24.56 -16.46 -10.25
N GLU A 44 -24.15 -16.72 -11.49
CA GLU A 44 -22.89 -17.39 -11.84
C GLU A 44 -22.04 -16.58 -12.81
N ILE A 45 -20.71 -16.76 -12.69
CA ILE A 45 -19.73 -16.20 -13.62
C ILE A 45 -19.47 -17.24 -14.70
N ASP A 46 -19.89 -16.93 -15.93
CA ASP A 46 -19.61 -17.78 -17.08
C ASP A 46 -18.22 -17.48 -17.65
N THR A 47 -17.30 -18.42 -17.47
CA THR A 47 -15.96 -18.37 -18.07
C THR A 47 -15.80 -19.27 -19.29
N SER A 48 -16.84 -20.08 -19.65
CA SER A 48 -16.73 -21.17 -20.63
C SER A 48 -16.80 -20.71 -22.10
N ASN A 49 -17.47 -19.58 -22.37
CA ASN A 49 -17.81 -19.14 -23.73
C ASN A 49 -16.94 -18.01 -24.28
N GLU A 50 -15.95 -17.50 -23.53
CA GLU A 50 -15.15 -16.35 -23.96
C GLU A 50 -13.68 -16.69 -24.12
N LYS A 51 -13.07 -16.18 -25.21
CA LYS A 51 -11.64 -16.35 -25.47
C LYS A 51 -10.77 -15.74 -24.36
N GLU A 52 -11.24 -14.67 -23.70
CA GLU A 52 -10.48 -13.94 -22.67
C GLU A 52 -11.43 -13.32 -21.61
N PRO A 53 -11.91 -14.11 -20.62
CA PRO A 53 -12.74 -13.59 -19.54
C PRO A 53 -11.86 -12.82 -18.54
N PHE A 54 -11.53 -11.59 -18.87
CA PHE A 54 -10.82 -10.72 -17.96
C PHE A 54 -11.74 -10.17 -16.88
N ILE A 55 -11.16 -10.00 -15.68
CA ILE A 55 -11.73 -9.16 -14.63
C ILE A 55 -10.83 -7.94 -14.39
N MET A 56 -11.45 -6.77 -14.40
CA MET A 56 -10.81 -5.49 -14.10
C MET A 56 -10.88 -5.23 -12.59
N ILE A 57 -9.72 -4.99 -11.99
CA ILE A 57 -9.56 -4.75 -10.55
C ILE A 57 -8.97 -3.37 -10.36
N PRO A 58 -9.47 -2.53 -9.41
CA PRO A 58 -8.83 -1.26 -9.09
C PRO A 58 -7.35 -1.42 -8.81
N GLY A 59 -6.53 -0.52 -9.35
CA GLY A 59 -5.09 -0.55 -9.15
C GLY A 59 -4.73 -0.51 -7.66
N PHE A 60 -3.82 -1.38 -7.26
CA PHE A 60 -3.39 -1.49 -5.88
C PHE A 60 -2.56 -0.29 -5.43
N ILE A 61 -2.67 0.04 -4.15
CA ILE A 61 -1.90 1.09 -3.47
C ILE A 61 -1.05 0.42 -2.40
N ASN A 62 0.27 0.43 -2.58
CA ASN A 62 1.21 -0.04 -1.58
C ASN A 62 1.41 1.05 -0.52
N SER A 63 0.81 0.88 0.66
CA SER A 63 0.70 1.90 1.69
C SER A 63 1.98 2.20 2.46
N HIS A 64 3.00 1.39 2.33
CA HIS A 64 4.30 1.60 2.97
C HIS A 64 5.38 0.79 2.24
N ILE A 65 6.40 1.49 1.76
CA ILE A 65 7.54 0.89 1.08
C ILE A 65 8.81 1.71 1.32
N HIS A 66 9.96 1.06 1.23
CA HIS A 66 11.27 1.68 1.18
C HIS A 66 11.92 1.36 -0.17
N ILE A 67 11.50 2.07 -1.25
CA ILE A 67 11.99 1.77 -2.59
C ILE A 67 13.49 2.00 -2.77
N GLY A 68 14.11 2.76 -1.86
CA GLY A 68 15.53 3.06 -1.91
C GLY A 68 16.46 1.89 -1.67
N ASP A 69 16.00 0.89 -0.96
CA ASP A 69 16.81 -0.29 -0.64
C ASP A 69 16.64 -1.44 -1.66
N SER A 70 15.88 -1.19 -2.73
CA SER A 70 15.51 -2.19 -3.75
C SER A 70 16.68 -2.88 -4.46
N PHE A 71 17.87 -2.28 -4.46
CA PHE A 71 19.10 -2.86 -5.03
C PHE A 71 19.80 -3.82 -4.06
N ALA A 72 19.40 -3.85 -2.78
CA ALA A 72 20.07 -4.56 -1.71
C ALA A 72 19.33 -5.85 -1.29
N LYS A 73 18.70 -6.54 -2.26
CA LYS A 73 17.84 -7.72 -1.98
C LYS A 73 18.58 -8.78 -1.17
N GLU A 74 17.90 -9.29 -0.12
CA GLU A 74 18.35 -10.33 0.81
C GLU A 74 19.63 -10.00 1.61
N ILE A 75 20.15 -8.79 1.55
CA ILE A 75 21.24 -8.36 2.44
C ILE A 75 20.66 -8.25 3.85
N GLY A 76 21.20 -9.07 4.76
CA GLY A 76 20.67 -9.20 6.11
C GLY A 76 19.72 -10.38 6.31
N PHE A 77 19.62 -11.29 5.34
CA PHE A 77 18.86 -12.53 5.50
C PHE A 77 19.22 -13.25 6.80
N ASN A 78 18.20 -13.68 7.54
CA ASN A 78 18.33 -14.35 8.84
C ASN A 78 18.95 -13.48 9.97
N GLN A 79 18.96 -12.14 9.81
CA GLN A 79 19.34 -11.19 10.85
C GLN A 79 18.11 -10.50 11.43
N ASN A 80 18.25 -9.93 12.62
CA ASN A 80 17.16 -9.23 13.29
C ASN A 80 16.97 -7.81 12.72
N LEU A 81 15.80 -7.22 12.98
CA LEU A 81 15.44 -5.89 12.50
C LEU A 81 16.46 -4.81 12.94
N ARG A 82 16.95 -4.86 14.17
CA ARG A 82 17.88 -3.83 14.70
C ARG A 82 19.16 -3.77 13.88
N ASP A 83 19.72 -4.93 13.55
CA ASP A 83 21.00 -5.02 12.84
C ASP A 83 20.85 -4.64 11.36
N VAL A 84 19.65 -4.84 10.78
CA VAL A 84 19.42 -4.61 9.35
C VAL A 84 18.91 -3.22 9.06
N VAL A 85 17.83 -2.73 9.72
CA VAL A 85 17.11 -1.53 9.26
C VAL A 85 17.06 -0.37 10.26
N VAL A 86 17.40 -0.60 11.56
CA VAL A 86 17.26 0.47 12.56
C VAL A 86 18.37 1.52 12.41
N PRO A 87 18.02 2.82 12.25
CA PRO A 87 19.01 3.89 12.17
C PRO A 87 19.77 4.08 13.49
N PRO A 88 21.02 4.60 13.45
CA PRO A 88 21.84 4.87 12.27
C PRO A 88 22.69 3.68 11.82
N ASN A 89 22.76 2.61 12.62
CA ASN A 89 23.79 1.57 12.51
C ASN A 89 23.38 0.36 11.66
N GLY A 90 22.10 0.22 11.32
CA GLY A 90 21.62 -0.89 10.49
C GLY A 90 22.36 -1.00 9.15
N ILE A 91 22.58 -2.23 8.69
CA ILE A 91 23.26 -2.54 7.41
C ILE A 91 22.66 -1.72 6.26
N LYS A 92 21.33 -1.59 6.22
CA LYS A 92 20.59 -0.77 5.24
C LYS A 92 21.16 0.64 5.10
N HIS A 93 21.40 1.33 6.23
CA HIS A 93 21.86 2.72 6.21
C HIS A 93 23.27 2.87 5.65
N LYS A 94 24.18 1.93 5.97
CA LYS A 94 25.55 1.88 5.44
C LYS A 94 25.52 1.68 3.92
N ILE A 95 24.75 0.68 3.45
CA ILE A 95 24.63 0.35 2.03
C ILE A 95 24.01 1.52 1.25
N LEU A 96 22.95 2.15 1.77
CA LEU A 96 22.34 3.34 1.16
C LEU A 96 23.31 4.52 1.06
N GLN A 97 24.26 4.63 1.99
CA GLN A 97 25.28 5.66 1.95
C GLN A 97 26.37 5.37 0.94
N GLU A 98 26.87 4.14 0.89
CA GLU A 98 28.05 3.73 0.13
C GLU A 98 27.75 3.42 -1.35
N ALA A 99 26.53 2.93 -1.65
CA ALA A 99 26.20 2.49 -3.00
C ALA A 99 26.25 3.66 -4.01
N PRO A 100 26.79 3.43 -5.22
CA PRO A 100 26.75 4.39 -6.32
C PRO A 100 25.32 4.83 -6.67
N LYS A 101 25.19 6.07 -7.15
CA LYS A 101 23.89 6.62 -7.55
C LYS A 101 23.21 5.77 -8.62
N GLU A 102 23.96 5.28 -9.58
CA GLU A 102 23.50 4.47 -10.71
C GLU A 102 22.86 3.17 -10.25
N ILE A 103 23.45 2.52 -9.26
CA ILE A 103 22.93 1.26 -8.67
C ILE A 103 21.58 1.52 -7.97
N LYS A 104 21.48 2.60 -7.19
CA LYS A 104 20.22 3.01 -6.53
C LYS A 104 19.13 3.31 -7.54
N VAL A 105 19.45 4.09 -8.60
CA VAL A 105 18.51 4.43 -9.68
C VAL A 105 18.03 3.19 -10.41
N GLU A 106 18.93 2.27 -10.76
CA GLU A 106 18.56 1.02 -11.45
C GLU A 106 17.69 0.12 -10.55
N GLY A 107 18.02 0.02 -9.25
CA GLY A 107 17.18 -0.68 -8.28
C GLY A 107 15.75 -0.14 -8.22
N ILE A 108 15.60 1.19 -8.12
CA ILE A 108 14.29 1.86 -8.12
C ILE A 108 13.52 1.57 -9.41
N LYS A 109 14.17 1.67 -10.58
CA LYS A 109 13.53 1.37 -11.88
C LYS A 109 13.03 -0.07 -11.97
N LYS A 110 13.81 -1.02 -11.47
CA LYS A 110 13.41 -2.44 -11.44
C LYS A 110 12.24 -2.67 -10.48
N ALA A 111 12.26 -2.05 -9.31
CA ALA A 111 11.16 -2.13 -8.34
C ALA A 111 9.85 -1.55 -8.90
N ILE A 112 9.90 -0.44 -9.64
CA ILE A 112 8.71 0.13 -10.30
C ILE A 112 8.15 -0.86 -11.33
N ARG A 113 8.99 -1.47 -12.16
CA ARG A 113 8.53 -2.47 -13.14
C ARG A 113 7.93 -3.70 -12.45
N GLU A 114 8.53 -4.15 -11.35
CA GLU A 114 8.01 -5.24 -10.52
C GLU A 114 6.63 -4.86 -9.96
N MET A 115 6.46 -3.66 -9.39
CA MET A 115 5.17 -3.16 -8.87
C MET A 115 4.07 -3.14 -9.93
N VAL A 116 4.32 -2.55 -11.09
CA VAL A 116 3.27 -2.48 -12.14
C VAL A 116 2.91 -3.86 -12.69
N SER A 117 3.86 -4.81 -12.72
CA SER A 117 3.60 -6.19 -13.14
C SER A 117 2.75 -6.99 -12.15
N THR A 118 2.55 -6.47 -10.93
CA THR A 118 1.68 -7.05 -9.89
C THR A 118 0.42 -6.22 -9.63
N GLY A 119 0.09 -5.27 -10.54
CA GLY A 119 -1.11 -4.45 -10.45
C GLY A 119 -1.02 -3.27 -9.47
N ILE A 120 0.16 -2.96 -8.93
CA ILE A 120 0.39 -1.77 -8.10
C ILE A 120 0.49 -0.56 -9.00
N THR A 121 -0.43 0.40 -8.83
CA THR A 121 -0.51 1.65 -9.61
C THR A 121 -0.17 2.88 -8.79
N CYS A 122 -0.02 2.71 -7.47
CA CYS A 122 0.39 3.76 -6.54
C CYS A 122 1.21 3.15 -5.40
N PHE A 123 2.22 3.88 -4.93
CA PHE A 123 3.00 3.49 -3.75
C PHE A 123 3.29 4.68 -2.86
N VAL A 124 3.51 4.40 -1.57
CA VAL A 124 3.88 5.40 -0.55
C VAL A 124 5.28 5.08 -0.06
N ASP A 125 6.28 5.83 -0.55
CA ASP A 125 7.69 5.63 -0.19
C ASP A 125 8.08 6.41 1.05
N PHE A 126 8.71 5.73 2.01
CA PHE A 126 9.31 6.34 3.17
C PHE A 126 10.80 6.60 2.89
N ARG A 127 11.05 7.82 2.35
CA ARG A 127 12.30 8.16 1.71
C ARG A 127 13.38 8.56 2.70
N GLU A 128 14.43 7.74 2.81
CA GLU A 128 15.63 8.02 3.57
C GLU A 128 16.52 9.06 2.86
N ARG A 129 17.55 9.56 3.56
CA ARG A 129 18.60 10.46 3.08
C ARG A 129 18.13 11.89 2.77
N GLY A 130 17.11 12.37 3.49
CA GLY A 130 16.70 13.77 3.41
C GLY A 130 16.38 14.24 2.00
N ILE A 131 16.73 15.47 1.71
CA ILE A 131 16.49 16.11 0.41
C ILE A 131 17.21 15.41 -0.75
N GLU A 132 18.41 14.86 -0.53
CA GLU A 132 19.15 14.10 -1.55
C GLU A 132 18.33 12.88 -2.01
N GLY A 133 17.80 12.09 -1.04
CA GLY A 133 17.00 10.92 -1.34
C GLY A 133 15.71 11.26 -2.08
N ILE A 134 15.03 12.32 -1.69
CA ILE A 134 13.80 12.80 -2.34
C ILE A 134 14.09 13.23 -3.79
N ASN A 135 15.15 14.02 -4.02
CA ASN A 135 15.51 14.46 -5.36
C ASN A 135 15.87 13.26 -6.26
N LEU A 136 16.65 12.29 -5.74
CA LEU A 136 17.00 11.06 -6.48
C LEU A 136 15.74 10.31 -6.94
N LEU A 137 14.77 10.13 -6.05
CA LEU A 137 13.52 9.44 -6.39
C LEU A 137 12.72 10.24 -7.42
N ASN A 138 12.49 11.53 -7.18
CA ASN A 138 11.76 12.39 -8.10
C ASN A 138 12.38 12.41 -9.51
N ASP A 139 13.70 12.46 -9.60
CA ASP A 139 14.39 12.43 -10.90
C ASP A 139 14.23 11.06 -11.59
N THR A 140 14.27 9.98 -10.83
CA THR A 140 14.07 8.63 -11.37
C THR A 140 12.65 8.42 -11.86
N LEU A 141 11.66 8.97 -11.16
CA LEU A 141 10.24 8.83 -11.49
C LEU A 141 9.82 9.57 -12.77
N LYS A 142 10.57 10.58 -13.24
CA LYS A 142 10.26 11.30 -14.49
C LYS A 142 10.14 10.38 -15.72
N GLY A 143 10.72 9.19 -15.68
CA GLY A 143 10.66 8.20 -16.76
C GLY A 143 9.54 7.17 -16.61
N PHE A 144 8.63 7.32 -15.62
CA PHE A 144 7.58 6.34 -15.33
C PHE A 144 6.22 6.98 -15.10
N LEU A 145 5.21 6.37 -15.67
CA LEU A 145 3.83 6.70 -15.35
C LEU A 145 3.38 5.80 -14.18
N ILE A 146 3.60 6.28 -12.95
CA ILE A 146 3.13 5.62 -11.71
C ILE A 146 2.76 6.69 -10.68
N ASN A 147 1.65 6.48 -9.95
CA ASN A 147 1.32 7.40 -8.86
C ASN A 147 2.19 7.09 -7.64
N ASN A 148 2.55 8.12 -6.91
CA ASN A 148 3.36 7.96 -5.70
C ASN A 148 3.05 9.06 -4.68
N LEU A 149 3.34 8.76 -3.41
CA LEU A 149 3.46 9.72 -2.32
C LEU A 149 4.82 9.51 -1.67
N ILE A 150 5.54 10.59 -1.42
CA ILE A 150 6.85 10.56 -0.78
C ILE A 150 6.74 11.12 0.64
N PHE A 151 7.03 10.27 1.62
CA PHE A 151 7.17 10.66 3.02
C PHE A 151 8.66 10.75 3.36
N GLY A 152 9.21 11.97 3.29
CA GLY A 152 10.64 12.21 3.47
C GLY A 152 11.07 12.12 4.93
N ARG A 153 12.20 11.45 5.18
CA ARG A 153 12.88 11.44 6.48
C ARG A 153 13.91 12.57 6.49
N PHE A 154 13.92 13.41 7.52
CA PHE A 154 14.96 14.45 7.69
C PHE A 154 16.20 13.86 8.38
N ASN A 155 17.38 14.37 8.02
CA ASN A 155 18.64 14.05 8.70
C ASN A 155 18.88 15.04 9.86
N ASN A 156 18.44 16.29 9.69
CA ASN A 156 18.52 17.33 10.70
C ASN A 156 17.26 18.23 10.66
N PRO A 157 16.93 18.95 11.75
CA PRO A 157 15.69 19.72 11.84
C PRO A 157 15.55 20.85 10.80
N GLU A 158 16.65 21.38 10.28
CA GLU A 158 16.67 22.46 9.28
C GLU A 158 16.08 21.99 7.93
N GLU A 159 16.13 20.70 7.64
CA GLU A 159 15.56 20.10 6.41
C GLU A 159 14.03 20.02 6.44
N ILE A 160 13.38 20.02 7.62
CA ILE A 160 11.95 19.72 7.77
C ILE A 160 11.09 20.60 6.84
N GLY A 161 11.30 21.92 6.84
CA GLY A 161 10.56 22.83 5.97
C GLY A 161 10.74 22.53 4.48
N SER A 162 11.97 22.23 4.07
CA SER A 162 12.29 21.87 2.68
C SER A 162 11.69 20.54 2.26
N ILE A 163 11.62 19.57 3.18
CA ILE A 163 10.97 18.28 2.91
C ILE A 163 9.46 18.48 2.71
N PHE A 164 8.79 19.27 3.56
CA PHE A 164 7.39 19.58 3.35
C PHE A 164 7.09 20.31 2.02
N ILE A 165 8.06 21.01 1.44
CA ILE A 165 7.92 21.61 0.10
C ILE A 165 8.05 20.53 -1.00
N LYS A 166 9.03 19.63 -0.89
CA LYS A 166 9.46 18.72 -1.97
C LYS A 166 8.82 17.32 -1.93
N ALA A 167 8.24 16.92 -0.80
CA ALA A 167 7.63 15.62 -0.57
C ALA A 167 6.15 15.79 -0.15
N ASP A 168 5.39 14.70 -0.08
CA ASP A 168 3.97 14.70 0.29
C ASP A 168 3.74 14.68 1.79
N GLY A 169 4.79 14.39 2.57
CA GLY A 169 4.75 14.36 4.02
C GLY A 169 6.11 14.07 4.66
N ILE A 170 6.08 13.89 5.97
CA ILE A 170 7.24 13.45 6.78
C ILE A 170 7.03 12.00 7.21
N GLY A 171 8.05 11.15 7.02
CA GLY A 171 8.13 9.79 7.54
C GLY A 171 9.10 9.69 8.71
N LEU A 172 8.58 9.62 9.93
CA LEU A 172 9.41 9.45 11.13
C LEU A 172 9.82 7.98 11.30
N PRO A 173 11.11 7.69 11.53
CA PRO A 173 11.57 6.33 11.79
C PRO A 173 11.12 5.80 13.17
N SER A 174 10.81 6.70 14.08
CA SER A 174 10.31 6.45 15.43
C SER A 174 9.87 7.77 16.04
N TYR A 175 9.04 7.74 17.08
CA TYR A 175 8.73 8.92 17.88
C TYR A 175 9.77 9.19 18.98
N HIS A 176 10.72 8.26 19.15
CA HIS A 176 11.79 8.36 20.13
C HIS A 176 12.74 9.55 19.82
N ASN A 177 13.11 10.30 20.84
CA ASN A 177 14.01 11.45 20.73
C ASN A 177 13.50 12.63 19.85
N ILE A 178 12.20 12.76 19.64
CA ILE A 178 11.62 13.95 19.01
C ILE A 178 11.52 15.06 20.07
N SER A 179 12.50 15.98 20.06
CA SER A 179 12.55 17.07 21.06
C SER A 179 11.35 18.02 20.92
N PRO A 180 10.97 18.76 22.00
CA PRO A 180 9.88 19.74 21.94
C PRO A 180 10.09 20.80 20.84
N LYS A 181 11.33 21.17 20.53
CA LYS A 181 11.66 22.08 19.42
C LYS A 181 11.30 21.45 18.07
N ILE A 182 11.66 20.18 17.85
CA ILE A 182 11.33 19.45 16.61
C ILE A 182 9.81 19.30 16.48
N LYS A 183 9.09 18.94 17.56
CA LYS A 183 7.63 18.82 17.56
C LYS A 183 6.95 20.11 17.10
N LYS A 184 7.40 21.27 17.59
CA LYS A 184 6.88 22.59 17.17
C LYS A 184 7.13 22.85 15.67
N ILE A 185 8.32 22.52 15.16
CA ILE A 185 8.65 22.69 13.73
C ILE A 185 7.79 21.76 12.87
N LEU A 186 7.61 20.51 13.28
CA LEU A 186 6.75 19.53 12.59
C LEU A 186 5.29 19.99 12.54
N SER A 187 4.71 20.37 13.70
CA SER A 187 3.33 20.86 13.81
C SER A 187 3.11 22.08 12.93
N PHE A 188 3.98 23.09 13.04
CA PHE A 188 3.88 24.31 12.24
C PHE A 188 3.91 24.03 10.74
N ASN A 189 4.85 23.21 10.27
CA ASN A 189 4.96 22.91 8.83
C ASN A 189 3.81 22.01 8.35
N ARG A 190 3.38 21.02 9.17
CA ARG A 190 2.21 20.17 8.88
C ARG A 190 0.96 21.03 8.63
N GLU A 191 0.68 22.01 9.48
CA GLU A 191 -0.44 22.94 9.33
C GLU A 191 -0.26 23.87 8.13
N LYS A 192 0.92 24.47 7.98
CA LYS A 192 1.23 25.38 6.88
C LYS A 192 1.06 24.76 5.52
N PHE A 193 1.53 23.54 5.34
CA PHE A 193 1.52 22.85 4.04
C PHE A 193 0.33 21.88 3.87
N GLN A 194 -0.51 21.69 4.90
CA GLN A 194 -1.63 20.74 4.91
C GLN A 194 -1.20 19.31 4.50
N LYS A 195 0.00 18.90 4.91
CA LYS A 195 0.59 17.60 4.62
C LYS A 195 0.66 16.73 5.87
N LYS A 196 0.78 15.42 5.68
CA LYS A 196 0.70 14.44 6.76
C LYS A 196 2.07 14.07 7.34
N ILE A 197 2.04 13.58 8.57
CA ILE A 197 3.18 12.96 9.24
C ILE A 197 2.83 11.51 9.54
N ALA A 198 3.67 10.58 9.08
CA ALA A 198 3.59 9.17 9.40
C ALA A 198 4.74 8.77 10.32
N CYS A 199 4.52 7.78 11.19
CA CYS A 199 5.50 7.34 12.17
C CYS A 199 5.51 5.82 12.32
N HIS A 200 6.69 5.19 12.28
CA HIS A 200 6.86 3.80 12.71
C HIS A 200 6.69 3.73 14.22
N CYS A 201 5.84 2.83 14.68
CA CYS A 201 5.51 2.74 16.10
C CYS A 201 5.29 1.28 16.52
N ALA A 202 5.82 0.93 17.70
CA ALA A 202 5.64 -0.37 18.33
C ALA A 202 5.94 -1.57 17.40
N GLU A 203 6.97 -1.47 16.59
CA GLU A 203 7.37 -2.53 15.66
C GLU A 203 8.12 -3.67 16.36
N LEU A 204 9.12 -3.33 17.19
CA LEU A 204 9.94 -4.29 17.93
C LEU A 204 9.37 -4.62 19.32
N GLU A 205 8.87 -3.61 20.01
CA GLU A 205 8.39 -3.69 21.38
C GLU A 205 7.36 -2.59 21.66
N ARG A 206 6.54 -2.79 22.69
CA ARG A 206 5.59 -1.77 23.16
C ARG A 206 6.29 -0.86 24.18
N ASN A 207 6.33 0.43 23.90
CA ASN A 207 6.70 1.46 24.86
C ASN A 207 5.47 2.35 25.11
N GLU A 208 4.84 2.19 26.26
CA GLU A 208 3.60 2.85 26.62
C GLU A 208 3.73 4.37 26.66
N ASP A 209 4.77 4.87 27.30
CA ASP A 209 5.00 6.30 27.44
C ASP A 209 5.17 6.96 26.07
N LEU A 210 5.93 6.32 25.20
CA LEU A 210 6.18 6.82 23.84
C LEU A 210 4.93 6.79 22.95
N ILE A 211 4.11 5.74 23.07
CA ILE A 211 2.84 5.63 22.35
C ILE A 211 1.89 6.74 22.81
N ASN A 212 1.76 6.91 24.13
CA ASN A 212 0.88 7.92 24.71
C ASN A 212 1.36 9.34 24.35
N GLU A 213 2.67 9.60 24.39
CA GLU A 213 3.26 10.87 23.97
C GLU A 213 2.91 11.18 22.50
N MET A 214 3.16 10.22 21.59
CA MET A 214 2.85 10.37 20.16
C MET A 214 1.38 10.68 19.90
N ILE A 215 0.48 9.95 20.58
CA ILE A 215 -0.97 10.12 20.42
C ILE A 215 -1.44 11.47 21.00
N ASN A 216 -0.92 11.88 22.15
CA ASN A 216 -1.33 13.09 22.84
C ASN A 216 -0.82 14.36 22.15
N ASP A 217 0.38 14.33 21.60
CA ASP A 217 0.94 15.46 20.83
C ASP A 217 0.12 15.76 19.56
N GLY A 218 -0.55 14.78 18.98
CA GLY A 218 -1.50 14.94 17.87
C GLY A 218 -0.86 15.41 16.56
N ILE A 219 0.47 15.28 16.41
CA ILE A 219 1.18 15.69 15.19
C ILE A 219 1.29 14.57 14.15
N VAL A 220 1.18 13.30 14.58
CA VAL A 220 1.18 12.13 13.71
C VAL A 220 -0.24 11.90 13.17
N ASP A 221 -0.35 11.55 11.90
CA ASP A 221 -1.60 11.23 11.22
C ASP A 221 -1.72 9.74 10.89
N ILE A 222 -0.57 9.08 10.66
CA ILE A 222 -0.51 7.72 10.16
C ILE A 222 0.50 6.93 10.99
N VAL A 223 0.08 5.81 11.52
CA VAL A 223 0.94 4.87 12.27
C VAL A 223 1.30 3.70 11.36
N ILE A 224 2.57 3.33 11.34
CA ILE A 224 3.09 2.16 10.61
C ILE A 224 3.43 1.06 11.62
N HIS A 225 3.11 -0.18 11.29
CA HIS A 225 3.24 -1.44 12.03
C HIS A 225 2.22 -1.58 13.17
N GLY A 226 2.40 -0.92 14.32
CA GLY A 226 1.57 -1.16 15.50
C GLY A 226 1.60 -2.63 15.97
N THR A 227 2.72 -3.33 15.73
CA THR A 227 2.89 -4.78 15.94
C THR A 227 2.59 -5.17 17.39
N HIS A 228 3.05 -4.36 18.33
CA HIS A 228 2.91 -4.61 19.76
C HIS A 228 1.87 -3.71 20.45
N PHE A 229 0.92 -3.15 19.69
CA PHE A 229 -0.19 -2.40 20.29
C PHE A 229 -1.09 -3.32 21.11
N ASN A 230 -1.61 -2.79 22.20
CA ASN A 230 -2.69 -3.40 22.94
C ASN A 230 -4.06 -2.85 22.49
N LYS A 231 -5.13 -3.30 23.15
CA LYS A 231 -6.50 -2.85 22.80
C LYS A 231 -6.70 -1.36 23.07
N GLU A 232 -6.13 -0.83 24.15
CA GLU A 232 -6.26 0.58 24.54
C GLU A 232 -5.54 1.49 23.53
N ASP A 233 -4.33 1.12 23.09
CA ASP A 233 -3.62 1.83 22.04
C ASP A 233 -4.47 1.96 20.78
N LEU A 234 -5.13 0.87 20.34
CA LEU A 234 -6.03 0.85 19.19
C LEU A 234 -7.28 1.73 19.38
N GLU A 235 -7.88 1.72 20.57
CA GLU A 235 -9.02 2.58 20.91
C GLU A 235 -8.61 4.07 20.89
N ASN A 236 -7.41 4.39 21.33
CA ASN A 236 -6.86 5.74 21.29
C ASN A 236 -6.55 6.19 19.85
N LEU A 237 -6.08 5.30 18.96
CA LEU A 237 -5.96 5.61 17.53
C LEU A 237 -7.31 6.02 16.94
N ILE A 238 -8.38 5.27 17.24
CA ILE A 238 -9.74 5.58 16.75
C ILE A 238 -10.19 6.95 17.26
N LYS A 239 -10.06 7.21 18.58
CA LYS A 239 -10.47 8.48 19.20
C LYS A 239 -9.76 9.68 18.58
N LYS A 240 -8.52 9.52 18.16
CA LYS A 240 -7.69 10.57 17.53
C LYS A 240 -7.75 10.56 16.00
N ASN A 241 -8.55 9.67 15.40
CA ASN A 241 -8.69 9.53 13.95
C ASN A 241 -7.35 9.30 13.22
N LEU A 242 -6.48 8.47 13.81
CA LEU A 242 -5.20 8.09 13.22
C LEU A 242 -5.40 6.90 12.28
N SER A 243 -4.73 6.94 11.14
CA SER A 243 -4.68 5.81 10.18
C SER A 243 -3.66 4.77 10.63
N LEU A 244 -3.90 3.49 10.28
CA LEU A 244 -2.99 2.39 10.60
C LEU A 244 -2.61 1.62 9.33
N VAL A 245 -1.31 1.46 9.11
CA VAL A 245 -0.73 0.66 8.02
C VAL A 245 -0.02 -0.55 8.62
N LEU A 246 -0.34 -1.74 8.14
CA LEU A 246 0.30 -2.97 8.58
C LEU A 246 1.22 -3.52 7.50
N CYS A 247 2.35 -4.12 7.93
CA CYS A 247 3.33 -4.75 7.06
C CYS A 247 3.63 -6.19 7.53
N PRO A 248 2.63 -7.10 7.51
CA PRO A 248 2.74 -8.39 8.18
C PRO A 248 3.87 -9.28 7.64
N ARG A 249 4.20 -9.23 6.33
CA ARG A 249 5.33 -10.00 5.78
C ARG A 249 6.68 -9.52 6.31
N SER A 250 6.87 -8.20 6.38
CA SER A 250 8.08 -7.60 6.95
C SER A 250 8.24 -7.99 8.42
N ASN A 251 7.15 -7.87 9.20
CA ASN A 251 7.15 -8.31 10.59
C ASN A 251 7.51 -9.80 10.75
N GLY A 252 7.00 -10.66 9.84
CA GLY A 252 7.35 -12.09 9.83
C GLY A 252 8.79 -12.35 9.42
N TYR A 253 9.31 -11.63 8.41
CA TYR A 253 10.68 -11.76 7.93
C TYR A 253 11.71 -11.44 9.03
N PHE A 254 11.49 -10.36 9.76
CA PHE A 254 12.38 -9.92 10.85
C PHE A 254 12.06 -10.56 12.20
N GLY A 255 11.02 -11.40 12.30
CA GLY A 255 10.64 -12.05 13.55
C GLY A 255 10.14 -11.11 14.63
N THR A 256 9.59 -9.93 14.28
CA THR A 256 9.13 -8.93 15.25
C THR A 256 7.76 -9.26 15.84
N GLY A 257 7.05 -10.26 15.31
CA GLY A 257 5.69 -10.63 15.75
C GLY A 257 4.61 -10.11 14.81
N PHE A 258 3.36 -10.11 15.29
CA PHE A 258 2.22 -9.68 14.47
C PHE A 258 1.32 -8.72 15.23
N PRO A 259 0.72 -7.73 14.53
CA PRO A 259 -0.19 -6.79 15.15
C PRO A 259 -1.42 -7.51 15.75
N PRO A 260 -2.12 -6.90 16.71
CA PRO A 260 -3.27 -7.50 17.38
C PRO A 260 -4.51 -7.58 16.47
N ILE A 261 -4.41 -8.36 15.39
CA ILE A 261 -5.40 -8.44 14.30
C ILE A 261 -6.81 -8.72 14.83
N LEU A 262 -6.94 -9.57 15.85
CA LEU A 262 -8.24 -9.85 16.46
C LEU A 262 -8.91 -8.57 16.99
N ASN A 263 -8.16 -7.72 17.69
CA ASN A 263 -8.69 -6.47 18.22
C ASN A 263 -8.96 -5.45 17.10
N ILE A 264 -8.08 -5.36 16.11
CA ILE A 264 -8.26 -4.52 14.92
C ILE A 264 -9.58 -4.86 14.22
N LEU A 265 -9.84 -6.15 13.97
CA LEU A 265 -11.08 -6.61 13.32
C LEU A 265 -12.32 -6.40 14.20
N LYS A 266 -12.24 -6.64 15.52
CA LYS A 266 -13.34 -6.38 16.45
C LYS A 266 -13.70 -4.90 16.54
N LEU A 267 -12.71 -4.03 16.54
CA LEU A 267 -12.88 -2.58 16.58
C LEU A 267 -13.20 -1.97 15.19
N LYS A 268 -13.18 -2.80 14.13
CA LYS A 268 -13.44 -2.40 12.74
C LYS A 268 -12.53 -1.24 12.28
N ILE A 269 -11.26 -1.26 12.68
CA ILE A 269 -10.29 -0.23 12.29
C ILE A 269 -10.02 -0.36 10.79
N PRO A 270 -10.19 0.72 10.01
CA PRO A 270 -9.86 0.70 8.59
C PRO A 270 -8.34 0.72 8.40
N ILE A 271 -7.77 -0.46 8.21
CA ILE A 271 -6.33 -0.63 7.96
C ILE A 271 -6.02 -0.65 6.46
N SER A 272 -4.76 -0.37 6.14
CA SER A 272 -4.18 -0.66 4.82
C SER A 272 -2.90 -1.49 4.94
N LEU A 273 -2.44 -2.08 3.83
CA LEU A 273 -1.28 -2.95 3.79
C LEU A 273 -0.12 -2.29 3.02
N GLY A 274 1.08 -2.52 3.50
CA GLY A 274 2.33 -2.13 2.86
C GLY A 274 3.34 -3.28 2.86
N THR A 275 4.26 -3.30 1.89
CA THR A 275 5.27 -4.36 1.76
C THR A 275 6.57 -4.07 2.50
N ASP A 276 6.75 -2.80 2.93
CA ASP A 276 7.91 -2.32 3.66
C ASP A 276 9.22 -2.43 2.85
N ASN A 277 10.31 -2.86 3.45
CA ASN A 277 11.63 -2.91 2.83
C ASN A 277 11.70 -3.87 1.64
N ILE A 278 12.02 -3.35 0.43
CA ILE A 278 12.17 -4.19 -0.78
C ILE A 278 13.41 -5.08 -0.67
N MET A 279 14.38 -4.71 0.15
CA MET A 279 15.53 -5.57 0.42
C MET A 279 15.15 -6.88 1.13
N ALA A 280 14.02 -6.92 1.82
CA ALA A 280 13.52 -8.08 2.58
C ALA A 280 12.32 -8.76 1.91
N ASN A 281 11.47 -8.00 1.24
CA ASN A 281 10.24 -8.50 0.63
C ASN A 281 10.04 -7.90 -0.76
N ASN A 282 9.63 -8.73 -1.73
CA ASN A 282 9.19 -8.22 -3.01
C ASN A 282 7.94 -7.33 -2.86
N PRO A 283 7.75 -6.30 -3.69
CA PRO A 283 6.59 -5.41 -3.64
C PRO A 283 5.36 -6.06 -4.30
N ASP A 284 4.85 -7.15 -3.70
CA ASP A 284 3.69 -7.91 -4.15
C ASP A 284 2.58 -7.88 -3.10
N LEU A 285 1.51 -7.14 -3.38
CA LEU A 285 0.36 -7.02 -2.48
C LEU A 285 -0.56 -8.25 -2.50
N PHE A 286 -0.48 -9.12 -3.50
CA PHE A 286 -1.18 -10.41 -3.44
C PHE A 286 -0.58 -11.31 -2.37
N GLU A 287 0.74 -11.34 -2.26
CA GLU A 287 1.42 -12.07 -1.19
C GLU A 287 1.12 -11.46 0.18
N GLU A 288 1.11 -10.12 0.29
CA GLU A 288 0.79 -9.42 1.53
C GLU A 288 -0.62 -9.76 2.02
N MET A 289 -1.62 -9.70 1.12
CA MET A 289 -3.01 -10.07 1.43
C MET A 289 -3.14 -11.54 1.87
N ARG A 290 -2.46 -12.48 1.20
CA ARG A 290 -2.46 -13.90 1.57
C ARG A 290 -1.84 -14.15 2.92
N TYR A 291 -0.72 -13.49 3.18
CA TYR A 291 0.00 -13.62 4.45
C TYR A 291 -0.84 -13.05 5.59
N PHE A 292 -1.40 -11.84 5.43
CA PHE A 292 -2.35 -11.25 6.38
C PHE A 292 -3.53 -12.19 6.67
N TYR A 293 -4.18 -12.73 5.64
CA TYR A 293 -5.31 -13.64 5.82
C TYR A 293 -4.95 -14.86 6.67
N ARG A 294 -3.81 -15.50 6.38
CA ARG A 294 -3.39 -16.72 7.09
C ARG A 294 -3.09 -16.45 8.56
N ILE A 295 -2.39 -15.37 8.87
CA ILE A 295 -2.12 -14.94 10.23
C ILE A 295 -3.42 -14.60 10.96
N ALA A 296 -4.30 -13.82 10.32
CA ALA A 296 -5.60 -13.46 10.88
C ALA A 296 -6.43 -14.71 11.23
N ARG A 297 -6.43 -15.74 10.36
CA ARG A 297 -7.09 -17.02 10.63
C ARG A 297 -6.54 -17.72 11.88
N VAL A 298 -5.22 -17.72 12.05
CA VAL A 298 -4.57 -18.33 13.23
C VAL A 298 -4.91 -17.55 14.50
N LEU A 299 -4.77 -16.23 14.49
CA LEU A 299 -4.99 -15.37 15.65
C LEU A 299 -6.48 -15.29 16.06
N CYS A 300 -7.39 -15.44 15.10
CA CYS A 300 -8.84 -15.40 15.36
C CYS A 300 -9.48 -16.78 15.57
N LYS A 301 -8.71 -17.88 15.61
CA LYS A 301 -9.24 -19.26 15.63
C LYS A 301 -10.31 -19.56 16.69
N ASN A 302 -10.19 -18.95 17.87
CA ASN A 302 -11.10 -19.15 18.99
C ASN A 302 -12.25 -18.10 19.03
N ASN A 303 -12.41 -17.29 17.99
CA ASN A 303 -13.37 -16.20 17.90
C ASN A 303 -14.27 -16.38 16.67
N ALA A 304 -15.20 -17.33 16.70
CA ALA A 304 -16.07 -17.69 15.57
C ALA A 304 -16.91 -16.51 15.02
N ASN A 305 -17.15 -15.50 15.84
CA ASN A 305 -17.91 -14.30 15.45
C ASN A 305 -17.08 -13.29 14.62
N VAL A 306 -15.75 -13.45 14.55
CA VAL A 306 -14.89 -12.59 13.74
C VAL A 306 -14.71 -13.22 12.38
N LYS A 307 -15.41 -12.68 11.38
CA LYS A 307 -15.29 -13.09 9.99
C LYS A 307 -14.23 -12.24 9.27
N ILE A 308 -13.41 -12.89 8.47
CA ILE A 308 -12.40 -12.24 7.64
C ILE A 308 -12.88 -12.33 6.20
N SER A 309 -13.37 -11.22 5.67
CA SER A 309 -13.87 -11.12 4.31
C SER A 309 -12.71 -10.89 3.33
N ALA A 310 -12.65 -11.66 2.24
CA ALA A 310 -11.70 -11.44 1.17
C ALA A 310 -11.93 -10.08 0.48
N LYS A 311 -13.18 -9.63 0.39
CA LYS A 311 -13.54 -8.31 -0.11
C LYS A 311 -12.95 -7.20 0.76
N ASP A 312 -13.02 -7.35 2.10
CA ASP A 312 -12.41 -6.37 3.02
C ASP A 312 -10.89 -6.37 2.91
N ILE A 313 -10.26 -7.53 2.68
CA ILE A 313 -8.81 -7.61 2.44
C ILE A 313 -8.43 -6.86 1.16
N LEU A 314 -9.20 -7.00 0.07
CA LEU A 314 -8.98 -6.22 -1.16
C LEU A 314 -9.13 -4.72 -0.92
N LYS A 315 -10.07 -4.30 -0.05
CA LYS A 315 -10.20 -2.89 0.33
C LYS A 315 -8.96 -2.36 1.05
N MET A 316 -8.20 -3.19 1.77
CA MET A 316 -6.97 -2.78 2.47
C MET A 316 -5.86 -2.33 1.51
N VAL A 317 -5.86 -2.81 0.28
CA VAL A 317 -4.87 -2.45 -0.76
C VAL A 317 -5.46 -1.56 -1.87
N THR A 318 -6.70 -1.10 -1.69
CA THR A 318 -7.42 -0.23 -2.64
C THR A 318 -8.00 0.98 -1.90
N ILE A 319 -9.31 1.01 -1.68
CA ILE A 319 -10.01 2.19 -1.15
C ILE A 319 -9.60 2.56 0.30
N ASN A 320 -9.32 1.60 1.19
CA ASN A 320 -8.85 1.93 2.53
C ASN A 320 -7.46 2.56 2.49
N ALA A 321 -6.57 2.03 1.64
CA ALA A 321 -5.27 2.64 1.40
C ALA A 321 -5.41 4.08 0.90
N ALA A 322 -6.29 4.33 -0.07
CA ALA A 322 -6.55 5.67 -0.57
C ALA A 322 -7.06 6.61 0.55
N ARG A 323 -8.00 6.16 1.39
CA ARG A 323 -8.56 6.94 2.52
C ARG A 323 -7.51 7.26 3.59
N ASN A 324 -6.63 6.31 3.92
CA ASN A 324 -5.57 6.52 4.90
C ASN A 324 -4.63 7.68 4.50
N PHE A 325 -4.44 7.87 3.19
CA PHE A 325 -3.60 8.95 2.65
C PHE A 325 -4.39 10.14 2.12
N LYS A 326 -5.74 10.16 2.22
CA LYS A 326 -6.65 11.21 1.71
C LYS A 326 -6.53 11.45 0.20
N ILE A 327 -6.33 10.39 -0.56
CA ILE A 327 -6.28 10.40 -2.04
C ILE A 327 -7.48 9.68 -2.66
N GLU A 328 -8.49 9.31 -1.87
CA GLU A 328 -9.68 8.56 -2.30
C GLU A 328 -10.56 9.30 -3.31
N LYS A 329 -10.41 10.61 -3.44
CA LYS A 329 -11.07 11.38 -4.49
C LYS A 329 -10.57 11.02 -5.89
N ASN A 330 -9.31 10.60 -5.99
CA ASN A 330 -8.63 10.32 -7.26
C ASN A 330 -8.33 8.84 -7.50
N LEU A 331 -8.13 8.06 -6.43
CA LEU A 331 -7.61 6.68 -6.49
C LEU A 331 -8.41 5.73 -5.59
N GLY A 332 -8.11 4.44 -5.68
CA GLY A 332 -8.58 3.39 -4.77
C GLY A 332 -9.87 2.68 -5.20
N SER A 333 -10.56 3.16 -6.23
CA SER A 333 -11.70 2.45 -6.85
C SER A 333 -11.90 2.87 -8.31
N ILE A 334 -12.61 2.04 -9.07
CA ILE A 334 -13.07 2.37 -10.41
C ILE A 334 -14.41 3.08 -10.24
N SER A 335 -14.41 4.40 -10.40
CA SER A 335 -15.58 5.27 -10.22
C SER A 335 -15.47 6.51 -11.10
N ILE A 336 -16.59 7.05 -11.51
CA ILE A 336 -16.63 8.31 -12.28
C ILE A 336 -15.94 9.42 -11.48
N GLY A 337 -15.11 10.21 -12.16
CA GLY A 337 -14.32 11.30 -11.59
C GLY A 337 -12.96 10.88 -11.03
N LYS A 338 -12.66 9.58 -10.94
CA LYS A 338 -11.35 9.07 -10.50
C LYS A 338 -10.43 8.75 -11.69
N MET A 339 -9.14 8.68 -11.42
CA MET A 339 -8.15 8.24 -12.40
C MET A 339 -8.41 6.79 -12.82
N ALA A 340 -8.29 6.51 -14.10
CA ALA A 340 -8.44 5.17 -14.68
C ALA A 340 -7.20 4.31 -14.36
N ASN A 341 -7.08 3.91 -13.10
CA ASN A 341 -6.01 3.08 -12.56
C ASN A 341 -6.56 1.71 -12.19
N PHE A 342 -6.22 0.70 -12.97
CA PHE A 342 -6.70 -0.67 -12.78
C PHE A 342 -5.76 -1.67 -13.45
N PHE A 343 -5.96 -2.94 -13.16
CA PHE A 343 -5.28 -4.03 -13.86
C PHE A 343 -6.27 -5.14 -14.24
N LEU A 344 -5.86 -5.97 -15.19
CA LEU A 344 -6.64 -7.08 -15.70
C LEU A 344 -6.00 -8.41 -15.35
N ILE A 345 -6.80 -9.34 -14.81
CA ILE A 345 -6.43 -10.74 -14.66
C ILE A 345 -7.32 -11.63 -15.53
N ASN A 346 -6.76 -12.73 -16.05
CA ASN A 346 -7.50 -13.67 -16.85
C ASN A 346 -8.08 -14.80 -15.96
N LEU A 347 -9.42 -14.90 -15.90
CA LEU A 347 -10.12 -15.91 -15.11
C LEU A 347 -9.99 -17.34 -15.68
N ASN A 348 -9.53 -17.48 -16.94
CA ASN A 348 -9.23 -18.80 -17.55
C ASN A 348 -7.83 -19.34 -17.20
N ASP A 349 -7.01 -18.57 -16.48
CA ASP A 349 -5.72 -19.11 -16.04
C ASP A 349 -5.95 -20.33 -15.13
N PRO A 350 -5.13 -21.39 -15.23
CA PRO A 350 -5.37 -22.68 -14.58
C PRO A 350 -5.58 -22.63 -13.07
N ASN A 351 -4.97 -21.67 -12.40
CA ASN A 351 -5.07 -21.49 -10.94
C ASN A 351 -6.42 -20.88 -10.49
N PHE A 352 -7.27 -20.41 -11.42
CA PHE A 352 -8.63 -19.95 -11.13
C PHE A 352 -9.70 -21.01 -11.41
N TYR A 353 -9.34 -22.14 -12.06
CA TYR A 353 -10.32 -23.18 -12.35
C TYR A 353 -11.02 -23.67 -11.09
N SER A 354 -12.34 -23.55 -11.04
CA SER A 354 -13.18 -23.96 -9.93
C SER A 354 -14.57 -24.34 -10.42
N ILE A 355 -15.20 -25.27 -9.73
CA ILE A 355 -16.60 -25.63 -9.98
C ILE A 355 -17.48 -24.49 -9.47
N ASN A 356 -18.38 -23.99 -10.30
CA ASN A 356 -19.36 -22.95 -9.99
C ASN A 356 -18.75 -21.72 -9.31
N ILE A 357 -18.17 -20.83 -10.10
CA ILE A 357 -17.69 -19.55 -9.60
C ILE A 357 -18.91 -18.64 -9.42
N ASP A 358 -19.44 -18.59 -8.20
CA ASP A 358 -20.45 -17.61 -7.81
C ASP A 358 -19.81 -16.26 -7.46
N ILE A 359 -20.67 -15.23 -7.36
CA ILE A 359 -20.24 -13.86 -7.04
C ILE A 359 -19.40 -13.79 -5.75
N ASN A 360 -19.68 -14.63 -4.76
CA ASN A 360 -18.98 -14.59 -3.48
C ASN A 360 -17.59 -15.26 -3.55
N LYS A 361 -17.41 -16.20 -4.46
CA LYS A 361 -16.12 -16.91 -4.64
C LYS A 361 -15.07 -16.08 -5.37
N ILE A 362 -15.47 -15.07 -6.16
CA ILE A 362 -14.51 -14.25 -6.93
C ILE A 362 -13.49 -13.56 -6.02
N TYR A 363 -13.92 -12.97 -4.92
CA TYR A 363 -13.00 -12.25 -4.01
C TYR A 363 -11.98 -13.19 -3.35
N PRO A 364 -12.37 -14.35 -2.76
CA PRO A 364 -11.40 -15.35 -2.30
C PRO A 364 -10.47 -15.85 -3.39
N LEU A 365 -10.94 -16.07 -4.62
CA LEU A 365 -10.10 -16.48 -5.74
C LEU A 365 -9.05 -15.41 -6.04
N ILE A 366 -9.45 -14.15 -6.17
CA ILE A 366 -8.51 -13.04 -6.39
C ILE A 366 -7.46 -12.99 -5.27
N VAL A 367 -7.86 -12.97 -4.00
CA VAL A 367 -6.94 -12.83 -2.86
C VAL A 367 -6.01 -14.05 -2.73
N GLN A 368 -6.54 -15.27 -2.88
CA GLN A 368 -5.79 -16.49 -2.57
C GLN A 368 -5.04 -17.09 -3.77
N ARG A 369 -5.50 -16.85 -5.00
CA ARG A 369 -5.00 -17.54 -6.18
C ARG A 369 -4.21 -16.67 -7.14
N THR A 370 -4.46 -15.35 -7.18
CA THR A 370 -3.75 -14.46 -8.12
C THR A 370 -2.26 -14.43 -7.78
N LYS A 371 -1.44 -14.59 -8.80
CA LYS A 371 0.00 -14.40 -8.78
C LYS A 371 0.38 -13.34 -9.82
N SER A 372 1.62 -12.88 -9.81
CA SER A 372 2.09 -11.89 -10.78
C SER A 372 1.83 -12.29 -12.24
N GLU A 373 1.98 -13.58 -12.58
CA GLU A 373 1.74 -14.09 -13.93
C GLU A 373 0.27 -14.00 -14.41
N ASN A 374 -0.68 -13.87 -13.48
CA ASN A 374 -2.09 -13.71 -13.82
C ASN A 374 -2.43 -12.26 -14.21
N VAL A 375 -1.61 -11.28 -13.82
CA VAL A 375 -1.77 -9.88 -14.24
C VAL A 375 -1.36 -9.80 -15.71
N LYS A 376 -2.32 -9.53 -16.60
CA LYS A 376 -2.08 -9.45 -18.05
C LYS A 376 -1.82 -8.03 -18.51
N LYS A 377 -2.54 -7.05 -17.95
CA LYS A 377 -2.36 -5.63 -18.29
C LYS A 377 -2.53 -4.78 -17.03
N THR A 378 -1.74 -3.72 -16.94
CA THR A 378 -1.90 -2.69 -15.90
C THR A 378 -2.04 -1.33 -16.56
N TYR A 379 -3.06 -0.58 -16.14
CA TYR A 379 -3.38 0.74 -16.66
C TYR A 379 -3.20 1.80 -15.57
N ILE A 380 -2.58 2.90 -15.93
CA ILE A 380 -2.46 4.09 -15.08
C ILE A 380 -2.89 5.29 -15.90
N LYS A 381 -3.87 6.05 -15.40
CA LYS A 381 -4.51 7.16 -16.15
C LYS A 381 -5.03 6.72 -17.53
N GLY A 382 -5.54 5.49 -17.61
CA GLY A 382 -6.04 4.93 -18.85
C GLY A 382 -4.98 4.48 -19.87
N GLU A 383 -3.70 4.68 -19.60
CA GLU A 383 -2.59 4.21 -20.43
C GLU A 383 -2.11 2.83 -19.96
N CYS A 384 -1.90 1.90 -20.89
CA CYS A 384 -1.34 0.58 -20.60
C CYS A 384 0.16 0.71 -20.33
N VAL A 385 0.56 0.55 -19.06
CA VAL A 385 1.97 0.66 -18.62
C VAL A 385 2.67 -0.69 -18.48
N PHE A 386 1.90 -1.77 -18.52
CA PHE A 386 2.39 -3.14 -18.48
C PHE A 386 1.44 -4.06 -19.26
N GLU A 387 2.00 -4.97 -20.07
CA GLU A 387 1.28 -6.02 -20.79
C GLU A 387 2.14 -7.30 -20.86
N ARG A 388 1.47 -8.47 -20.65
CA ARG A 388 2.11 -9.80 -20.68
C ARG A 388 1.32 -10.75 -21.56
#